data_7d25f5b80255686533fbfe427216e461
#
_entry.id   7d25f5b80255686533fbfe427216e461
#
_cell.length_a   1.000
_cell.length_b   1.000
_cell.length_c   1.000
_cell.angle_alpha   90.00
_cell.angle_beta   90.00
_cell.angle_gamma   90.00
#
_symmetry.space_group_name_H-M   'P 1'
#
loop_
_entity.id
_entity.type
_entity.pdbx_description
1 polymer ?
#
loop_
_entity_poly.entity_id
_entity_poly.type
_entity_poly.pdbx_seq_one_letter_code
_entity_poly.pdbx_strand_id
1 'polypeptide(L)'
;MSKKIMFQGTASNVGKSTIVTGLGRIFKQDGYTVTPFKSQNMALNSFITKEGLEMGRAQVSQAEACGLEPIADMNPILLKPCGNNKSQVIVRGKVVGDMTSPQYHEYKLELMDVLRDREERRVGKECRSRWSPYH
;
A
#
# COMPACT_ATOMS: atom_id res chain seq x y z
N MET A 1 -17.51 1.63 13.41
CA MET A 1 -17.08 2.32 12.20
C MET A 1 -15.57 2.60 12.30
N SER A 2 -14.77 2.15 11.35
CA SER A 2 -13.33 2.42 11.36
C SER A 2 -13.06 3.88 10.96
N LYS A 3 -12.16 4.53 11.69
CA LYS A 3 -11.70 5.89 11.36
C LYS A 3 -10.60 5.81 10.32
N LYS A 4 -10.53 6.79 9.42
CA LYS A 4 -9.52 6.87 8.37
C LYS A 4 -8.79 8.20 8.47
N ILE A 5 -7.47 8.17 8.34
CA ILE A 5 -6.62 9.35 8.23
C ILE A 5 -5.82 9.23 6.93
N MET A 6 -5.85 10.25 6.12
CA MET A 6 -5.11 10.32 4.87
C MET A 6 -3.99 11.35 4.96
N PHE A 7 -2.79 10.96 4.50
CA PHE A 7 -1.62 11.84 4.41
C PHE A 7 -1.31 12.14 2.95
N GLN A 8 -1.31 13.41 2.63
CA GLN A 8 -0.91 13.90 1.32
C GLN A 8 0.36 14.75 1.47
N GLY A 9 1.25 14.66 0.50
CA GLY A 9 2.44 15.52 0.43
C GLY A 9 2.32 16.52 -0.70
N THR A 10 2.95 17.65 -0.54
CA THR A 10 3.02 18.70 -1.56
C THR A 10 4.02 18.36 -2.68
N ALA A 11 4.89 17.38 -2.46
CA ALA A 11 5.88 16.91 -3.42
C ALA A 11 6.30 15.46 -3.12
N SER A 12 7.11 14.87 -3.98
CA SER A 12 7.79 13.61 -3.71
C SER A 12 8.85 13.79 -2.63
N ASN A 13 9.13 12.73 -1.87
CA ASN A 13 10.19 12.68 -0.86
C ASN A 13 10.09 13.75 0.24
N VAL A 14 8.89 14.19 0.57
CA VAL A 14 8.64 15.18 1.65
C VAL A 14 8.47 14.54 3.04
N GLY A 15 8.64 13.22 3.16
CA GLY A 15 8.60 12.52 4.44
C GLY A 15 7.25 11.91 4.81
N LYS A 16 6.31 11.77 3.89
CA LYS A 16 4.99 11.12 4.15
C LYS A 16 5.13 9.75 4.81
N SER A 17 5.96 8.89 4.23
CA SER A 17 6.15 7.52 4.74
C SER A 17 6.68 7.50 6.16
N THR A 18 7.61 8.40 6.50
CA THR A 18 8.16 8.54 7.84
C THR A 18 7.10 8.99 8.84
N ILE A 19 6.28 9.98 8.48
CA ILE A 19 5.19 10.47 9.33
C ILE A 19 4.15 9.38 9.56
N VAL A 20 3.75 8.67 8.52
CA VAL A 20 2.79 7.55 8.62
C VAL A 20 3.34 6.46 9.54
N THR A 21 4.61 6.12 9.41
CA THR A 21 5.27 5.15 10.30
C THR A 21 5.24 5.61 11.76
N GLY A 22 5.64 6.85 12.03
CA GLY A 22 5.68 7.41 13.38
C GLY A 22 4.30 7.50 14.02
N LEU A 23 3.32 8.00 13.32
CA LEU A 23 1.95 8.10 13.83
C LEU A 23 1.29 6.73 14.01
N GLY A 24 1.56 5.78 13.11
CA GLY A 24 1.14 4.39 13.28
C GLY A 24 1.65 3.80 14.59
N ARG A 25 2.92 4.07 14.92
CA ARG A 25 3.51 3.65 16.20
C ARG A 25 2.86 4.33 17.40
N ILE A 26 2.63 5.64 17.34
CA ILE A 26 1.98 6.40 18.41
C ILE A 26 0.58 5.85 18.67
N PHE A 27 -0.24 5.69 17.64
CA PHE A 27 -1.59 5.15 17.82
C PHE A 27 -1.58 3.71 18.34
N LYS A 28 -0.60 2.90 17.93
CA LYS A 28 -0.41 1.56 18.50
C LYS A 28 -0.10 1.63 20.00
N GLN A 29 0.77 2.53 20.42
CA GLN A 29 1.10 2.74 21.83
C GLN A 29 -0.08 3.26 22.65
N ASP A 30 -0.93 4.08 22.03
CA ASP A 30 -2.17 4.57 22.63
C ASP A 30 -3.30 3.52 22.69
N GLY A 31 -3.02 2.30 22.29
CA GLY A 31 -3.97 1.17 22.37
C GLY A 31 -4.91 1.02 21.18
N TYR A 32 -4.72 1.77 20.10
CA TYR A 32 -5.53 1.61 18.90
C TYR A 32 -5.03 0.46 18.02
N THR A 33 -5.95 -0.22 17.37
CA THR A 33 -5.62 -1.13 16.27
C THR A 33 -5.52 -0.32 14.98
N VAL A 34 -4.33 -0.26 14.41
CA VAL A 34 -4.00 0.61 13.26
C VAL A 34 -3.43 -0.24 12.15
N THR A 35 -3.85 0.01 10.91
CA THR A 35 -3.25 -0.61 9.73
C THR A 35 -2.83 0.45 8.72
N PRO A 36 -1.63 0.35 8.14
CA PRO A 36 -1.23 1.19 7.03
C PRO A 36 -1.89 0.70 5.74
N PHE A 37 -2.13 1.63 4.82
CA PHE A 37 -2.62 1.31 3.50
C PHE A 37 -2.12 2.31 2.47
N LYS A 38 -1.60 1.81 1.36
CA LYS A 38 -1.28 2.60 0.18
C LYS A 38 -1.73 1.82 -1.06
N SER A 39 -2.75 2.30 -1.74
CA SER A 39 -3.34 1.61 -2.89
C SER A 39 -2.34 1.30 -3.98
N GLN A 40 -1.47 2.26 -4.29
CA GLN A 40 -0.43 2.12 -5.32
C GLN A 40 0.89 2.66 -4.80
N ASN A 41 1.96 1.88 -4.95
CA ASN A 41 3.33 2.29 -4.69
C ASN A 41 4.19 2.08 -5.93
N MET A 42 5.18 2.95 -6.12
CA MET A 42 6.21 2.78 -7.13
C MET A 42 7.56 2.63 -6.41
N ALA A 43 8.23 1.52 -6.59
CA ALA A 43 9.48 1.22 -5.93
C ALA A 43 10.35 0.26 -6.74
N LEU A 44 11.65 0.46 -6.70
CA LEU A 44 12.62 -0.47 -7.33
C LEU A 44 12.75 -1.76 -6.52
N ASN A 45 12.63 -1.68 -5.20
CA ASN A 45 12.80 -2.79 -4.28
C ASN A 45 11.47 -3.16 -3.63
N SER A 46 11.20 -4.45 -3.55
CA SER A 46 10.04 -5.02 -2.88
C SER A 46 10.43 -5.87 -1.67
N PHE A 47 9.43 -6.24 -0.90
CA PHE A 47 9.52 -7.19 0.19
C PHE A 47 8.63 -8.40 -0.15
N ILE A 48 9.06 -9.59 0.24
CA ILE A 48 8.28 -10.81 0.08
C ILE A 48 7.67 -11.18 1.44
N THR A 49 6.34 -11.26 1.48
CA THR A 49 5.60 -11.67 2.68
C THR A 49 5.80 -13.15 2.99
N LYS A 50 5.32 -13.59 4.15
CA LYS A 50 5.36 -15.01 4.54
C LYS A 50 4.61 -15.92 3.56
N GLU A 51 3.56 -15.40 2.91
CA GLU A 51 2.82 -16.13 1.88
C GLU A 51 3.49 -16.10 0.50
N GLY A 52 4.66 -15.48 0.37
CA GLY A 52 5.38 -15.36 -0.92
C GLY A 52 4.84 -14.27 -1.84
N LEU A 53 4.16 -13.26 -1.29
CA LEU A 53 3.57 -12.15 -2.02
C LEU A 53 4.45 -10.90 -1.95
N GLU A 54 4.54 -10.14 -3.04
CA GLU A 54 5.34 -8.92 -3.08
C GLU A 54 4.55 -7.69 -2.62
N MET A 55 5.21 -6.83 -1.85
CA MET A 55 4.67 -5.52 -1.44
C MET A 55 5.78 -4.49 -1.28
N GLY A 56 5.42 -3.21 -1.19
CA GLY A 56 6.38 -2.12 -0.99
C GLY A 56 7.00 -2.14 0.40
N ARG A 57 8.31 -1.90 0.49
CA ARG A 57 9.05 -1.89 1.77
C ARG A 57 8.58 -0.81 2.75
N ALA A 58 8.13 0.34 2.24
CA ALA A 58 7.60 1.39 3.10
C ALA A 58 6.40 0.91 3.91
N GLN A 59 5.50 0.16 3.29
CA GLN A 59 4.33 -0.40 3.97
C GLN A 59 4.69 -1.53 4.93
N VAL A 60 5.78 -2.26 4.69
CA VAL A 60 6.33 -3.23 5.65
C VAL A 60 6.75 -2.52 6.93
N SER A 61 7.56 -1.48 6.83
CA SER A 61 8.00 -0.69 7.99
C SER A 61 6.81 -0.07 8.74
N GLN A 62 5.80 0.39 8.03
CA GLN A 62 4.57 0.92 8.62
C GLN A 62 3.77 -0.16 9.33
N ALA A 63 3.65 -1.36 8.76
CA ALA A 63 2.98 -2.49 9.40
C ALA A 63 3.69 -2.92 10.69
N GLU A 64 5.01 -3.03 10.65
CA GLU A 64 5.84 -3.34 11.81
C GLU A 64 5.68 -2.30 12.93
N ALA A 65 5.68 -1.01 12.58
CA ALA A 65 5.42 0.08 13.54
C ALA A 65 4.05 -0.04 14.20
N CYS A 66 3.04 -0.49 13.44
CA CYS A 66 1.70 -0.76 13.96
C CYS A 66 1.59 -2.10 14.71
N GLY A 67 2.67 -2.89 14.79
CA GLY A 67 2.66 -4.21 15.42
C GLY A 67 1.90 -5.27 14.63
N LEU A 68 1.84 -5.12 13.31
CA LEU A 68 1.14 -6.03 12.41
C LEU A 68 2.12 -6.79 11.52
N GLU A 69 1.76 -8.01 11.17
CA GLU A 69 2.43 -8.76 10.11
C GLU A 69 2.14 -8.10 8.75
N PRO A 70 3.16 -7.82 7.93
CA PRO A 70 2.96 -7.25 6.60
C PRO A 70 2.15 -8.19 5.69
N ILE A 71 1.12 -7.66 5.07
CA ILE A 71 0.31 -8.39 4.08
C ILE A 71 0.19 -7.57 2.79
N ALA A 72 0.14 -8.23 1.64
CA ALA A 72 0.10 -7.57 0.34
C ALA A 72 -1.12 -6.66 0.15
N ASP A 73 -2.21 -6.92 0.84
CA ASP A 73 -3.41 -6.08 0.80
C ASP A 73 -3.19 -4.66 1.40
N MET A 74 -2.12 -4.44 2.15
CA MET A 74 -1.70 -3.10 2.62
C MET A 74 -1.09 -2.26 1.49
N ASN A 75 -0.61 -2.90 0.43
CA ASN A 75 -0.12 -2.27 -0.80
C ASN A 75 -0.54 -3.13 -2.01
N PRO A 76 -1.81 -3.06 -2.43
CA PRO A 76 -2.34 -3.98 -3.43
C PRO A 76 -1.77 -3.78 -4.83
N ILE A 77 -1.27 -2.59 -5.17
CA ILE A 77 -0.61 -2.33 -6.45
C ILE A 77 0.81 -1.85 -6.22
N LEU A 78 1.77 -2.59 -6.76
CA LEU A 78 3.18 -2.22 -6.77
C LEU A 78 3.66 -2.14 -8.21
N LEU A 79 4.28 -1.01 -8.57
CA LEU A 79 4.90 -0.78 -9.86
C LEU A 79 6.42 -0.78 -9.68
N LYS A 80 7.11 -1.65 -10.39
CA LYS A 80 8.58 -1.71 -10.42
C LYS A 80 9.07 -1.29 -11.79
N PRO A 81 9.68 -0.10 -11.94
CA PRO A 81 10.27 0.32 -13.20
C PRO A 81 11.29 -0.70 -13.70
N CYS A 82 11.17 -1.15 -14.94
CA CYS A 82 12.01 -2.20 -15.51
C CYS A 82 12.72 -1.79 -16.82
N GLY A 83 12.79 -0.49 -17.11
CA GLY A 83 13.41 0.03 -18.33
C GLY A 83 12.45 0.11 -19.52
N ASN A 84 12.89 0.70 -20.63
CA ASN A 84 12.11 0.88 -21.86
C ASN A 84 10.73 1.53 -21.65
N ASN A 85 10.64 2.47 -20.71
CA ASN A 85 9.39 3.14 -20.34
C ASN A 85 8.27 2.17 -19.90
N LYS A 86 8.65 1.01 -19.36
CA LYS A 86 7.74 0.01 -18.80
C LYS A 86 7.93 -0.14 -17.31
N SER A 87 6.89 -0.62 -16.65
CA SER A 87 6.94 -1.07 -15.27
C SER A 87 6.37 -2.48 -15.15
N GLN A 88 7.00 -3.30 -14.34
CA GLN A 88 6.43 -4.55 -13.91
C GLN A 88 5.26 -4.23 -12.96
N VAL A 89 4.07 -4.68 -13.32
CA VAL A 89 2.85 -4.47 -12.55
C VAL A 89 2.60 -5.67 -11.66
N ILE A 90 2.53 -5.41 -10.36
CA ILE A 90 2.28 -6.42 -9.34
C ILE A 90 0.96 -6.09 -8.66
N VAL A 91 0.01 -6.99 -8.72
CA VAL A 91 -1.33 -6.83 -8.15
C VAL A 91 -1.53 -7.87 -7.07
N ARG A 92 -1.81 -7.39 -5.85
CA ARG A 92 -2.00 -8.22 -4.67
C ARG A 92 -0.85 -9.22 -4.45
N GLY A 93 0.36 -8.73 -4.66
CA GLY A 93 1.58 -9.47 -4.47
C GLY A 93 1.98 -10.41 -5.62
N LYS A 94 1.21 -10.47 -6.70
CA LYS A 94 1.50 -11.34 -7.86
C LYS A 94 1.80 -10.52 -9.10
N VAL A 95 2.84 -10.90 -9.82
CA VAL A 95 3.21 -10.27 -11.09
C VAL A 95 2.14 -10.53 -12.13
N VAL A 96 1.63 -9.45 -12.73
CA VAL A 96 0.67 -9.50 -13.85
C VAL A 96 1.41 -9.43 -15.18
N GLY A 97 2.43 -8.59 -15.28
CA GLY A 97 3.23 -8.40 -16.49
C GLY A 97 3.85 -7.01 -16.54
N ASP A 98 4.59 -6.76 -17.62
CA ASP A 98 5.20 -5.47 -17.87
C ASP A 98 4.26 -4.61 -18.72
N MET A 99 4.06 -3.37 -18.29
CA MET A 99 3.15 -2.44 -18.97
C MET A 99 3.81 -1.09 -19.18
N THR A 100 3.49 -0.44 -20.30
CA THR A 100 3.73 0.99 -20.52
C THR A 100 2.73 1.82 -19.71
N SER A 101 3.01 3.12 -19.53
CA SER A 101 2.08 4.01 -18.82
C SER A 101 0.65 4.00 -19.42
N PRO A 102 0.45 4.09 -20.73
CA PRO A 102 -0.91 4.01 -21.29
C PRO A 102 -1.59 2.68 -21.01
N GLN A 103 -0.88 1.55 -21.18
CA GLN A 103 -1.42 0.22 -20.92
C GLN A 103 -1.83 0.06 -19.46
N TYR A 104 -0.99 0.54 -18.53
CA TYR A 104 -1.31 0.51 -17.11
C TYR A 104 -2.51 1.39 -16.77
N HIS A 105 -2.64 2.54 -17.42
CA HIS A 105 -3.77 3.45 -17.19
C HIS A 105 -5.12 2.82 -17.53
N GLU A 106 -5.20 2.11 -18.63
CA GLU A 106 -6.39 1.33 -19.01
C GLU A 106 -6.65 0.18 -18.02
N TYR A 107 -5.61 -0.59 -17.69
CA TYR A 107 -5.70 -1.70 -16.74
C TYR A 107 -6.11 -1.26 -15.33
N LYS A 108 -5.65 -0.08 -14.90
CA LYS A 108 -5.99 0.49 -13.60
C LYS A 108 -7.50 0.71 -13.44
N LEU A 109 -8.22 1.07 -14.50
CA LEU A 109 -9.67 1.25 -14.44
C LEU A 109 -10.38 -0.05 -14.05
N GLU A 110 -9.90 -1.19 -14.56
CA GLU A 110 -10.43 -2.51 -14.20
C GLU A 110 -10.12 -2.88 -12.75
N LEU A 111 -9.00 -2.39 -12.22
CA LEU A 111 -8.59 -2.66 -10.84
C LEU A 111 -9.33 -1.84 -9.79
N MET A 112 -9.99 -0.75 -10.16
CA MET A 112 -10.62 0.14 -9.19
C MET A 112 -11.68 -0.55 -8.34
N ASP A 113 -12.48 -1.42 -8.94
CA ASP A 113 -13.51 -2.18 -8.21
C ASP A 113 -12.89 -3.21 -7.26
N VAL A 114 -11.80 -3.86 -7.69
CA VAL A 114 -11.03 -4.79 -6.85
C VAL A 114 -10.42 -4.06 -5.65
N LEU A 115 -9.93 -2.84 -5.85
CA LEU A 115 -9.36 -2.02 -4.79
C LEU A 115 -10.41 -1.59 -3.76
N ARG A 116 -11.59 -1.17 -4.22
CA ARG A 116 -12.71 -0.79 -3.34
C ARG A 116 -13.20 -1.97 -2.50
N ASP A 117 -13.38 -3.12 -3.12
CA ASP A 117 -13.82 -4.34 -2.42
C ASP A 117 -12.82 -4.74 -1.31
N ARG A 118 -11.53 -4.60 -1.55
CA ARG A 118 -10.48 -4.93 -0.57
C ARG A 118 -10.35 -3.89 0.53
N GLU A 119 -10.51 -2.64 0.19
CA GLU A 119 -10.53 -1.56 1.18
C GLU A 119 -11.66 -1.78 2.22
N GLU A 120 -12.80 -2.22 1.77
CA GLU A 120 -13.96 -2.45 2.64
C GLU A 120 -13.91 -3.78 3.40
N ARG A 121 -13.48 -4.86 2.77
CA ARG A 121 -13.62 -6.22 3.34
C ARG A 121 -12.57 -6.60 4.37
N ARG A 122 -11.29 -6.33 4.13
CA ARG A 122 -10.22 -6.82 5.02
C ARG A 122 -9.81 -5.82 6.07
N VAL A 123 -9.62 -4.58 5.69
CA VAL A 123 -9.19 -3.55 6.63
C VAL A 123 -10.32 -3.16 7.59
N GLY A 124 -11.58 -3.29 7.17
CA GLY A 124 -12.74 -3.05 8.02
C GLY A 124 -12.97 -4.10 9.11
N LYS A 125 -12.50 -5.35 8.92
CA LYS A 125 -12.67 -6.43 9.90
C LYS A 125 -11.58 -6.51 10.95
N GLU A 126 -10.34 -6.15 10.60
CA GLU A 126 -9.18 -6.34 11.45
C GLU A 126 -8.66 -5.05 12.10
N CYS A 127 -9.04 -3.88 11.58
CA CYS A 127 -8.48 -2.61 12.04
C CYS A 127 -9.53 -1.51 12.13
N ARG A 128 -9.49 -0.77 13.25
CA ARG A 128 -10.37 0.38 13.49
C ARG A 128 -9.88 1.69 12.88
N SER A 129 -8.67 1.73 12.36
CA SER A 129 -8.07 2.92 11.75
C SER A 129 -7.33 2.56 10.48
N ARG A 130 -7.43 3.39 9.47
CA ARG A 130 -6.77 3.23 8.18
C ARG A 130 -5.90 4.40 7.83
N TRP A 131 -4.81 4.11 7.16
CA TRP A 131 -3.94 5.07 6.53
C TRP A 131 -4.02 4.88 5.02
N SER A 132 -4.62 5.80 4.34
CA SER A 132 -4.73 5.72 2.89
C SER A 132 -4.23 7.00 2.24
N PRO A 133 -3.02 7.02 1.66
CA PRO A 133 -2.64 8.09 0.76
C PRO A 133 -3.36 7.89 -0.57
N TYR A 134 -4.50 8.51 -0.73
CA TYR A 134 -5.27 8.51 -1.97
C TYR A 134 -4.70 9.51 -2.99
N HIS A 135 -4.85 9.15 -4.21
CA HIS A 135 -4.78 10.06 -5.34
C HIS A 135 -6.07 10.05 -6.13
#